data_a803fd505d0f244fb4d3006013b6d4ed
#
_entry.id   a803fd505d0f244fb4d3006013b6d4ed
#
_cell.length_a   1.000
_cell.length_b   1.000
_cell.length_c   1.000
_cell.angle_alpha   90.00
_cell.angle_beta   90.00
_cell.angle_gamma   90.00
#
_symmetry.space_group_name_H-M   'P 1'
#
loop_
_entity.id
_entity.type
_entity.pdbx_description
1 polymer ?
#
loop_
_entity_poly.entity_id
_entity_poly.type
_entity_poly.pdbx_seq_one_letter_code
_entity_poly.pdbx_strand_id
1 'polypeptide(L)'
;MKVQFNLTTSACDLDRFEDRAALEALMRGFDGVELMCFEEDTRGIVPKERVTGVHMNCLTYWLDFWRGDMDACLCELDTMENVRRMYGGETRQALLEHYRRDLENAKKYGAEYVVFHAADAGIEQTLTGRGGYADREVIDGVCEFLNELMGGVTDGPALLLENLWESGLTMTEPELTARLMDGVEYKNKGIML
;
A
#
# COMPACT_ATOMS: atom_id res chain seq x y z
N MET A 1 6.41 7.52 21.33
CA MET A 1 5.54 7.03 20.23
C MET A 1 5.20 8.23 19.36
N LYS A 2 5.44 8.17 18.05
CA LYS A 2 5.01 9.23 17.11
C LYS A 2 3.55 8.96 16.73
N VAL A 3 2.74 10.01 16.63
CA VAL A 3 1.34 9.95 16.20
C VAL A 3 1.21 10.67 14.87
N GLN A 4 0.80 9.94 13.84
CA GLN A 4 0.66 10.47 12.48
C GLN A 4 -0.78 10.87 12.21
N PHE A 5 -0.97 11.87 11.37
CA PHE A 5 -2.25 12.26 10.80
C PHE A 5 -2.39 11.62 9.41
N ASN A 6 -3.39 10.77 9.23
CA ASN A 6 -3.64 10.15 7.93
C ASN A 6 -4.36 11.12 7.02
N LEU A 7 -3.84 11.28 5.80
CA LEU A 7 -4.38 12.17 4.79
C LEU A 7 -4.23 11.56 3.42
N THR A 8 -5.21 11.82 2.53
CA THR A 8 -5.08 11.48 1.12
C THR A 8 -4.94 12.74 0.26
N THR A 9 -4.37 12.60 -0.93
CA THR A 9 -4.35 13.70 -1.91
C THR A 9 -5.57 13.69 -2.82
N SER A 10 -6.60 12.90 -2.51
CA SER A 10 -7.87 12.94 -3.27
C SER A 10 -8.56 14.30 -3.07
N ALA A 11 -9.24 14.77 -4.12
CA ALA A 11 -9.98 16.03 -4.07
C ALA A 11 -10.98 16.06 -2.91
N CYS A 12 -11.72 14.96 -2.67
CA CYS A 12 -12.72 14.90 -1.60
C CYS A 12 -12.11 15.04 -0.19
N ASP A 13 -10.84 14.69 -0.01
CA ASP A 13 -10.15 14.82 1.28
C ASP A 13 -9.52 16.22 1.41
N LEU A 14 -8.86 16.71 0.36
CA LEU A 14 -8.24 18.03 0.37
C LEU A 14 -9.26 19.19 0.36
N ASP A 15 -10.44 19.01 -0.24
CA ASP A 15 -11.50 20.02 -0.27
C ASP A 15 -12.14 20.29 1.10
N ARG A 16 -11.83 19.48 2.12
CA ARG A 16 -12.19 19.73 3.52
C ARG A 16 -11.42 20.92 4.11
N PHE A 17 -10.33 21.33 3.47
CA PHE A 17 -9.46 22.42 3.94
C PHE A 17 -9.53 23.61 2.98
N GLU A 18 -9.79 24.79 3.53
CA GLU A 18 -9.79 26.03 2.78
C GLU A 18 -8.39 26.31 2.19
N ASP A 19 -7.37 26.11 3.02
CA ASP A 19 -5.97 26.30 2.69
C ASP A 19 -5.06 25.40 3.55
N ARG A 20 -3.76 25.47 3.30
CA ARG A 20 -2.73 24.77 4.07
C ARG A 20 -2.76 25.13 5.58
N ALA A 21 -3.04 26.39 5.94
CA ALA A 21 -3.05 26.83 7.34
C ALA A 21 -4.19 26.16 8.12
N ALA A 22 -5.34 25.91 7.47
CA ALA A 22 -6.45 25.17 8.06
C ALA A 22 -6.05 23.70 8.37
N LEU A 23 -5.35 23.02 7.46
CA LEU A 23 -4.82 21.68 7.71
C LEU A 23 -3.78 21.70 8.84
N GLU A 24 -2.80 22.62 8.81
CA GLU A 24 -1.78 22.72 9.85
C GLU A 24 -2.39 23.01 11.25
N ALA A 25 -3.49 23.77 11.29
CA ALA A 25 -4.20 24.01 12.54
C ALA A 25 -4.85 22.74 13.10
N LEU A 26 -5.42 21.87 12.23
CA LEU A 26 -5.97 20.58 12.62
C LEU A 26 -4.88 19.61 13.09
N MET A 27 -3.73 19.66 12.46
CA MET A 27 -2.59 18.78 12.75
C MET A 27 -1.82 19.15 14.03
N ARG A 28 -2.29 20.14 14.81
CA ARG A 28 -1.63 20.46 16.08
C ARG A 28 -1.69 19.27 17.03
N GLY A 29 -0.54 18.80 17.46
CA GLY A 29 -0.41 17.64 18.34
C GLY A 29 -0.10 16.33 17.62
N PHE A 30 -0.08 16.33 16.29
CA PHE A 30 0.44 15.21 15.51
C PHE A 30 1.92 15.44 15.18
N ASP A 31 2.69 14.34 15.11
CA ASP A 31 4.13 14.40 14.82
C ASP A 31 4.41 14.56 13.33
N GLY A 32 3.48 14.10 12.46
CA GLY A 32 3.61 14.17 11.02
C GLY A 32 2.35 13.74 10.28
N VAL A 33 2.50 13.58 8.98
CA VAL A 33 1.47 13.06 8.07
C VAL A 33 1.93 11.73 7.50
N GLU A 34 1.03 10.74 7.52
CA GLU A 34 1.10 9.58 6.65
C GLU A 34 0.16 9.84 5.46
N LEU A 35 0.75 9.93 4.27
CA LEU A 35 0.08 10.41 3.08
C LEU A 35 -0.20 9.27 2.10
N MET A 36 -1.45 9.15 1.64
CA MET A 36 -1.81 8.28 0.51
C MET A 36 -2.00 9.15 -0.74
N CYS A 37 -1.23 8.88 -1.80
CA CYS A 37 -1.15 9.73 -2.98
C CYS A 37 -2.03 9.19 -4.12
N PHE A 38 -3.18 9.82 -4.37
CA PHE A 38 -4.06 9.51 -5.51
C PHE A 38 -3.96 10.52 -6.64
N GLU A 39 -3.99 11.81 -6.30
CA GLU A 39 -4.00 12.92 -7.25
C GLU A 39 -2.87 13.91 -6.95
N GLU A 40 -2.60 14.81 -7.86
CA GLU A 40 -1.63 15.89 -7.60
C GLU A 40 -2.27 16.97 -6.71
N ASP A 41 -1.60 17.32 -5.62
CA ASP A 41 -1.99 18.47 -4.80
C ASP A 41 -1.63 19.78 -5.50
N THR A 42 -2.50 20.20 -6.41
CA THR A 42 -2.32 21.45 -7.19
C THR A 42 -2.54 22.70 -6.36
N ARG A 43 -3.17 22.60 -5.17
CA ARG A 43 -3.45 23.70 -4.27
C ARG A 43 -2.34 23.92 -3.23
N GLY A 44 -1.42 22.97 -3.10
CA GLY A 44 -0.35 23.04 -2.09
C GLY A 44 -0.87 22.95 -0.64
N ILE A 45 -1.94 22.17 -0.43
CA ILE A 45 -2.55 21.96 0.89
C ILE A 45 -1.65 21.12 1.79
N VAL A 46 -1.00 20.08 1.21
CA VAL A 46 -0.17 19.15 1.97
C VAL A 46 1.18 19.80 2.33
N PRO A 47 1.49 19.97 3.63
CA PRO A 47 2.79 20.50 4.07
C PRO A 47 3.87 19.43 3.90
N LYS A 48 4.66 19.52 2.82
CA LYS A 48 5.67 18.52 2.43
C LYS A 48 6.62 18.16 3.59
N GLU A 49 7.05 19.14 4.34
CA GLU A 49 7.96 18.97 5.47
C GLU A 49 7.34 18.27 6.68
N ARG A 50 6.02 18.04 6.64
CA ARG A 50 5.30 17.28 7.66
C ARG A 50 5.00 15.84 7.23
N VAL A 51 5.22 15.50 5.97
CA VAL A 51 5.01 14.11 5.47
C VAL A 51 6.16 13.25 5.98
N THR A 52 5.84 12.33 6.88
CA THR A 52 6.79 11.40 7.48
C THR A 52 6.71 10.02 6.87
N GLY A 53 5.54 9.63 6.36
CA GLY A 53 5.32 8.35 5.68
C GLY A 53 4.44 8.50 4.47
N VAL A 54 4.56 7.54 3.53
CA VAL A 54 3.63 7.37 2.43
C VAL A 54 2.98 6.00 2.57
N HIS A 55 1.65 6.00 2.73
CA HIS A 55 0.89 4.79 2.62
C HIS A 55 0.75 4.43 1.14
N MET A 56 1.25 3.27 0.75
CA MET A 56 1.14 2.80 -0.62
C MET A 56 -0.32 2.44 -0.94
N ASN A 57 -0.64 2.33 -2.23
CA ASN A 57 -1.99 1.92 -2.61
C ASN A 57 -2.38 0.60 -1.94
N CYS A 58 -3.54 0.59 -1.30
CA CYS A 58 -4.07 -0.58 -0.60
C CYS A 58 -5.00 -1.37 -1.53
N LEU A 59 -4.43 -2.08 -2.49
CA LEU A 59 -5.19 -3.03 -3.29
C LEU A 59 -5.45 -4.27 -2.42
N THR A 60 -6.72 -4.51 -2.11
CA THR A 60 -7.13 -5.65 -1.28
C THR A 60 -7.14 -6.96 -2.06
N TYR A 61 -7.35 -6.91 -3.37
CA TYR A 61 -7.35 -8.07 -4.27
C TYR A 61 -6.32 -7.83 -5.37
N TRP A 62 -5.23 -8.59 -5.38
CA TRP A 62 -4.12 -8.36 -6.31
C TRP A 62 -3.34 -9.61 -6.69
N LEU A 63 -3.40 -10.67 -5.89
CA LEU A 63 -2.53 -11.84 -6.07
C LEU A 63 -2.86 -12.64 -7.33
N ASP A 64 -4.15 -12.78 -7.69
CA ASP A 64 -4.55 -13.38 -8.96
C ASP A 64 -4.01 -12.60 -10.15
N PHE A 65 -4.13 -11.27 -10.11
CA PHE A 65 -3.57 -10.41 -11.14
C PHE A 65 -2.04 -10.53 -11.23
N TRP A 66 -1.35 -10.58 -10.10
CA TRP A 66 0.09 -10.80 -10.03
C TRP A 66 0.51 -12.14 -10.63
N ARG A 67 -0.25 -13.18 -10.37
CA ARG A 67 -0.06 -14.54 -10.92
C ARG A 67 -0.47 -14.69 -12.38
N GLY A 68 -1.17 -13.68 -12.94
CA GLY A 68 -1.66 -13.67 -14.32
C GLY A 68 -2.93 -14.48 -14.52
N ASP A 69 -3.65 -14.82 -13.44
CA ASP A 69 -4.96 -15.47 -13.51
C ASP A 69 -6.05 -14.44 -13.88
N MET A 70 -6.15 -14.18 -15.18
CA MET A 70 -7.09 -13.21 -15.71
C MET A 70 -8.54 -13.69 -15.61
N ASP A 71 -8.77 -14.99 -15.64
CA ASP A 71 -10.12 -15.55 -15.48
C ASP A 71 -10.64 -15.30 -14.06
N ALA A 72 -9.81 -15.50 -13.03
CA ALA A 72 -10.13 -15.12 -11.66
C ALA A 72 -10.35 -13.62 -11.52
N CYS A 73 -9.48 -12.79 -12.10
CA CYS A 73 -9.65 -11.34 -12.10
C CYS A 73 -10.98 -10.90 -12.75
N LEU A 74 -11.40 -11.51 -13.84
CA LEU A 74 -12.67 -11.20 -14.49
C LEU A 74 -13.87 -11.71 -13.70
N CYS A 75 -13.73 -12.82 -12.99
CA CYS A 75 -14.77 -13.30 -12.08
C CYS A 75 -15.01 -12.31 -10.93
N GLU A 76 -13.95 -11.70 -10.39
CA GLU A 76 -14.00 -10.75 -9.28
C GLU A 76 -14.41 -9.34 -9.74
N LEU A 77 -13.89 -8.86 -10.87
CA LEU A 77 -14.00 -7.47 -11.33
C LEU A 77 -14.96 -7.27 -12.49
N ASP A 78 -15.57 -8.34 -13.02
CA ASP A 78 -16.58 -8.38 -14.08
C ASP A 78 -16.04 -8.02 -15.48
N THR A 79 -15.22 -6.97 -15.64
CA THR A 79 -14.79 -6.50 -16.96
C THR A 79 -13.29 -6.17 -17.01
N MET A 80 -12.70 -6.27 -18.20
CA MET A 80 -11.34 -5.81 -18.47
C MET A 80 -11.15 -4.30 -18.23
N GLU A 81 -12.22 -3.50 -18.37
CA GLU A 81 -12.16 -2.07 -18.05
C GLU A 81 -11.94 -1.88 -16.54
N ASN A 82 -12.63 -2.64 -15.70
CA ASN A 82 -12.45 -2.61 -14.26
C ASN A 82 -11.04 -3.10 -13.85
N VAL A 83 -10.53 -4.16 -14.50
CA VAL A 83 -9.14 -4.63 -14.32
C VAL A 83 -8.14 -3.51 -14.61
N ARG A 84 -8.26 -2.85 -15.77
CA ARG A 84 -7.37 -1.72 -16.13
C ARG A 84 -7.48 -0.56 -15.15
N ARG A 85 -8.69 -0.25 -14.70
CA ARG A 85 -8.93 0.84 -13.74
C ARG A 85 -8.30 0.52 -12.38
N MET A 86 -8.39 -0.73 -11.93
CA MET A 86 -7.87 -1.15 -10.63
C MET A 86 -6.34 -1.24 -10.60
N TYR A 87 -5.73 -1.85 -11.62
CA TYR A 87 -4.29 -2.16 -11.62
C TYR A 87 -3.46 -1.23 -12.51
N GLY A 88 -4.08 -0.31 -13.24
CA GLY A 88 -3.40 0.59 -14.17
C GLY A 88 -3.04 -0.06 -15.51
N GLY A 89 -3.47 -1.29 -15.78
CA GLY A 89 -3.20 -2.03 -17.02
C GLY A 89 -3.64 -3.49 -16.95
N GLU A 90 -3.08 -4.32 -17.83
CA GLU A 90 -3.47 -5.73 -18.00
C GLU A 90 -2.36 -6.72 -17.64
N THR A 91 -1.24 -6.25 -17.12
CA THR A 91 -0.07 -7.10 -16.86
C THR A 91 0.53 -6.81 -15.49
N ARG A 92 1.24 -7.79 -14.91
CA ARG A 92 1.96 -7.61 -13.65
C ARG A 92 2.91 -6.40 -13.65
N GLN A 93 3.42 -6.01 -14.82
CA GLN A 93 4.25 -4.82 -14.96
C GLN A 93 3.47 -3.53 -14.63
N ALA A 94 2.19 -3.45 -15.02
CA ALA A 94 1.34 -2.31 -14.69
C ALA A 94 1.14 -2.18 -13.16
N LEU A 95 0.97 -3.31 -12.47
CA LEU A 95 0.90 -3.34 -11.00
C LEU A 95 2.20 -2.83 -10.37
N LEU A 96 3.35 -3.27 -10.84
CA LEU A 96 4.65 -2.78 -10.37
C LEU A 96 4.81 -1.27 -10.60
N GLU A 97 4.41 -0.77 -11.77
CA GLU A 97 4.47 0.66 -12.09
C GLU A 97 3.53 1.48 -11.21
N HIS A 98 2.40 0.90 -10.82
CA HIS A 98 1.46 1.50 -9.88
C HIS A 98 2.13 1.74 -8.52
N TYR A 99 2.78 0.72 -7.95
CA TYR A 99 3.49 0.85 -6.67
C TYR A 99 4.82 1.60 -6.75
N ARG A 100 5.50 1.61 -7.91
CA ARG A 100 6.69 2.46 -8.12
C ARG A 100 6.36 3.93 -8.01
N ARG A 101 5.17 4.36 -8.45
CA ARG A 101 4.71 5.75 -8.25
C ARG A 101 4.60 6.12 -6.78
N ASP A 102 4.23 5.17 -5.91
CA ASP A 102 4.21 5.43 -4.46
C ASP A 102 5.62 5.61 -3.90
N LEU A 103 6.60 4.85 -4.38
CA LEU A 103 8.02 5.05 -4.03
C LEU A 103 8.55 6.40 -4.54
N GLU A 104 8.14 6.82 -5.74
CA GLU A 104 8.47 8.15 -6.27
C GLU A 104 7.83 9.27 -5.45
N ASN A 105 6.58 9.08 -5.02
CA ASN A 105 5.91 10.00 -4.10
C ASN A 105 6.62 10.07 -2.75
N ALA A 106 7.00 8.92 -2.18
CA ALA A 106 7.78 8.90 -0.94
C ALA A 106 9.07 9.70 -1.08
N LYS A 107 9.79 9.54 -2.20
CA LYS A 107 10.98 10.34 -2.50
C LYS A 107 10.66 11.84 -2.68
N LYS A 108 9.58 12.17 -3.41
CA LYS A 108 9.11 13.55 -3.65
C LYS A 108 8.81 14.30 -2.36
N TYR A 109 8.23 13.60 -1.39
CA TYR A 109 7.88 14.16 -0.08
C TYR A 109 8.99 14.02 0.97
N GLY A 110 10.04 13.22 0.69
CA GLY A 110 11.10 12.95 1.66
C GLY A 110 10.64 12.06 2.82
N ALA A 111 9.71 11.15 2.55
CA ALA A 111 9.15 10.26 3.56
C ALA A 111 10.20 9.33 4.16
N GLU A 112 10.14 9.13 5.48
CA GLU A 112 11.01 8.23 6.23
C GLU A 112 10.66 6.75 5.97
N TYR A 113 9.37 6.47 5.68
CA TYR A 113 8.87 5.12 5.45
C TYR A 113 7.75 5.07 4.40
N VAL A 114 7.51 3.86 3.89
CA VAL A 114 6.32 3.49 3.12
C VAL A 114 5.61 2.33 3.81
N VAL A 115 4.28 2.29 3.72
CA VAL A 115 3.45 1.22 4.28
C VAL A 115 2.90 0.36 3.16
N PHE A 116 3.03 -0.95 3.28
CA PHE A 116 2.48 -1.93 2.35
C PHE A 116 1.58 -2.93 3.09
N HIS A 117 0.36 -3.10 2.61
CA HIS A 117 -0.58 -4.11 3.10
C HIS A 117 -0.12 -5.51 2.69
N ALA A 118 0.35 -6.30 3.64
CA ALA A 118 0.84 -7.66 3.37
C ALA A 118 -0.32 -8.69 3.41
N ALA A 119 -1.37 -8.44 2.63
CA ALA A 119 -2.60 -9.22 2.58
C ALA A 119 -3.20 -9.29 1.17
N ASP A 120 -4.13 -10.24 0.98
CA ASP A 120 -4.98 -10.38 -0.21
C ASP A 120 -6.35 -10.94 0.17
N ALA A 121 -7.42 -10.36 -0.37
CA ALA A 121 -8.78 -10.88 -0.23
C ALA A 121 -9.70 -10.39 -1.35
N GLY A 122 -10.43 -11.32 -1.97
CA GLY A 122 -11.54 -11.01 -2.86
C GLY A 122 -12.81 -10.58 -2.10
N ILE A 123 -13.81 -10.13 -2.82
CA ILE A 123 -15.08 -9.65 -2.27
C ILE A 123 -15.81 -10.77 -1.49
N GLU A 124 -15.88 -11.98 -2.05
CA GLU A 124 -16.52 -13.11 -1.39
C GLU A 124 -15.84 -13.43 -0.06
N GLN A 125 -14.52 -13.47 -0.04
CA GLN A 125 -13.74 -13.72 1.18
C GLN A 125 -13.98 -12.63 2.21
N THR A 126 -13.93 -11.36 1.82
CA THR A 126 -14.19 -10.21 2.71
C THR A 126 -15.57 -10.25 3.33
N LEU A 127 -16.59 -10.64 2.56
CA LEU A 127 -17.98 -10.67 3.03
C LEU A 127 -18.35 -11.92 3.83
N THR A 128 -17.76 -13.07 3.49
CA THR A 128 -18.18 -14.38 4.03
C THR A 128 -17.13 -15.06 4.91
N GLY A 129 -15.89 -14.61 4.86
CA GLY A 129 -14.73 -15.29 5.46
C GLY A 129 -14.39 -16.61 4.78
N ARG A 130 -14.87 -16.85 3.55
CA ARG A 130 -14.68 -18.11 2.82
C ARG A 130 -14.00 -17.87 1.48
N GLY A 131 -13.27 -18.89 1.03
CA GLY A 131 -12.50 -18.80 -0.22
C GLY A 131 -11.18 -18.05 -0.02
N GLY A 132 -10.58 -17.63 -1.13
CA GLY A 132 -9.30 -16.96 -1.14
C GLY A 132 -8.10 -17.86 -0.90
N TYR A 133 -6.95 -17.24 -0.81
CA TYR A 133 -5.67 -17.92 -0.57
C TYR A 133 -5.41 -18.16 0.92
N ALA A 134 -4.62 -19.19 1.24
CA ALA A 134 -4.11 -19.35 2.60
C ALA A 134 -3.05 -18.26 2.89
N ASP A 135 -2.91 -17.89 4.17
CA ASP A 135 -1.94 -16.87 4.61
C ASP A 135 -0.54 -17.09 4.05
N ARG A 136 -0.09 -18.35 4.05
CA ARG A 136 1.22 -18.71 3.49
C ARG A 136 1.36 -18.39 2.01
N GLU A 137 0.32 -18.62 1.21
CA GLU A 137 0.35 -18.37 -0.23
C GLU A 137 0.40 -16.87 -0.53
N VAL A 138 -0.33 -16.08 0.27
CA VAL A 138 -0.29 -14.62 0.19
C VAL A 138 1.09 -14.10 0.59
N ILE A 139 1.66 -14.58 1.69
CA ILE A 139 3.01 -14.20 2.13
C ILE A 139 4.07 -14.53 1.08
N ASP A 140 3.99 -15.68 0.42
CA ASP A 140 4.92 -16.04 -0.66
C ASP A 140 4.78 -15.08 -1.85
N GLY A 141 3.54 -14.73 -2.22
CA GLY A 141 3.26 -13.74 -3.26
C GLY A 141 3.75 -12.33 -2.88
N VAL A 142 3.56 -11.92 -1.64
CA VAL A 142 4.08 -10.63 -1.12
C VAL A 142 5.61 -10.59 -1.21
N CYS A 143 6.30 -11.66 -0.82
CA CYS A 143 7.76 -11.73 -0.95
C CYS A 143 8.19 -11.60 -2.42
N GLU A 144 7.57 -12.34 -3.33
CA GLU A 144 7.87 -12.27 -4.76
C GLU A 144 7.65 -10.85 -5.31
N PHE A 145 6.48 -10.26 -5.04
CA PHE A 145 6.13 -8.93 -5.49
C PHE A 145 7.10 -7.85 -4.96
N LEU A 146 7.35 -7.86 -3.64
CA LEU A 146 8.20 -6.85 -3.01
C LEU A 146 9.67 -6.98 -3.42
N ASN A 147 10.18 -8.19 -3.65
CA ASN A 147 11.53 -8.39 -4.13
C ASN A 147 11.71 -7.84 -5.56
N GLU A 148 10.67 -7.96 -6.42
CA GLU A 148 10.71 -7.35 -7.75
C GLU A 148 10.50 -5.82 -7.68
N LEU A 149 9.59 -5.33 -6.83
CA LEU A 149 9.34 -3.90 -6.65
C LEU A 149 10.55 -3.15 -6.09
N MET A 150 11.16 -3.70 -5.03
CA MET A 150 12.28 -3.09 -4.32
C MET A 150 13.65 -3.44 -4.92
N GLY A 151 13.66 -4.25 -5.97
CA GLY A 151 14.88 -4.65 -6.64
C GLY A 151 15.68 -3.45 -7.15
N GLY A 152 16.94 -3.33 -6.68
CA GLY A 152 17.83 -2.21 -7.01
C GLY A 152 17.64 -0.93 -6.17
N VAL A 153 16.69 -0.90 -5.22
CA VAL A 153 16.55 0.21 -4.28
C VAL A 153 17.59 0.05 -3.15
N THR A 154 18.57 0.96 -3.08
CA THR A 154 19.66 0.90 -2.08
C THR A 154 19.47 1.84 -0.89
N ASP A 155 18.96 3.05 -1.14
CA ASP A 155 18.81 4.12 -0.16
C ASP A 155 17.37 4.65 -0.14
N GLY A 156 16.40 3.73 -0.04
CA GLY A 156 14.97 4.06 0.00
C GLY A 156 14.42 4.22 1.43
N PRO A 157 13.14 4.63 1.55
CA PRO A 157 12.44 4.71 2.83
C PRO A 157 12.36 3.33 3.50
N ALA A 158 12.09 3.29 4.80
CA ALA A 158 11.80 2.03 5.47
C ALA A 158 10.50 1.43 4.90
N LEU A 159 10.51 0.15 4.56
CA LEU A 159 9.33 -0.60 4.13
C LEU A 159 8.65 -1.18 5.36
N LEU A 160 7.48 -0.70 5.71
CA LEU A 160 6.66 -1.22 6.80
C LEU A 160 5.59 -2.15 6.25
N LEU A 161 5.61 -3.40 6.70
CA LEU A 161 4.66 -4.44 6.32
C LEU A 161 3.52 -4.42 7.33
N GLU A 162 2.36 -3.98 6.90
CA GLU A 162 1.20 -3.86 7.76
C GLU A 162 0.42 -5.15 7.82
N ASN A 163 0.04 -5.55 9.06
CA ASN A 163 -0.85 -6.68 9.26
C ASN A 163 -2.32 -6.28 9.08
N LEU A 164 -3.09 -7.18 8.49
CA LEU A 164 -4.52 -7.01 8.30
C LEU A 164 -5.27 -8.25 8.82
N TRP A 165 -6.60 -8.23 8.75
CA TRP A 165 -7.47 -9.37 9.09
C TRP A 165 -7.70 -10.33 7.93
N GLU A 166 -7.40 -9.90 6.71
CA GLU A 166 -7.44 -10.70 5.49
C GLU A 166 -6.29 -11.69 5.45
N SER A 167 -6.32 -12.65 4.52
CA SER A 167 -5.24 -13.62 4.35
C SER A 167 -3.91 -12.95 4.07
N GLY A 168 -2.88 -13.39 4.78
CA GLY A 168 -1.51 -12.86 4.68
C GLY A 168 -0.85 -12.67 6.04
N LEU A 169 -0.35 -11.47 6.31
CA LEU A 169 0.26 -11.13 7.60
C LEU A 169 -0.81 -10.82 8.64
N THR A 170 -1.26 -11.83 9.37
CA THR A 170 -2.28 -11.70 10.43
C THR A 170 -1.68 -11.58 11.84
N MET A 171 -0.38 -11.82 11.99
CA MET A 171 0.35 -11.87 13.28
C MET A 171 -0.12 -12.97 14.23
N THR A 172 -0.98 -13.89 13.77
CA THR A 172 -1.47 -15.01 14.58
C THR A 172 -0.55 -16.22 14.55
N GLU A 173 0.33 -16.30 13.52
CA GLU A 173 1.28 -17.38 13.31
C GLU A 173 2.71 -16.83 13.21
N PRO A 174 3.54 -16.98 14.28
CA PRO A 174 4.90 -16.45 14.30
C PRO A 174 5.81 -16.96 13.17
N GLU A 175 5.60 -18.20 12.73
CA GLU A 175 6.37 -18.80 11.63
C GLU A 175 6.10 -18.11 10.30
N LEU A 176 4.87 -17.69 10.03
CA LEU A 176 4.50 -16.94 8.83
C LEU A 176 5.05 -15.52 8.87
N THR A 177 5.01 -14.89 10.04
CA THR A 177 5.66 -13.58 10.23
C THR A 177 7.17 -13.67 9.97
N ALA A 178 7.84 -14.68 10.52
CA ALA A 178 9.27 -14.91 10.27
C ALA A 178 9.53 -15.18 8.78
N ARG A 179 8.70 -16.02 8.13
CA ARG A 179 8.79 -16.30 6.70
C ARG A 179 8.73 -15.03 5.85
N LEU A 180 7.79 -14.13 6.14
CA LEU A 180 7.67 -12.84 5.46
C LEU A 180 8.92 -12.00 5.64
N MET A 181 9.36 -11.85 6.89
CA MET A 181 10.53 -11.03 7.22
C MET A 181 11.82 -11.56 6.61
N ASP A 182 11.98 -12.88 6.54
CA ASP A 182 13.16 -13.52 5.92
C ASP A 182 13.06 -13.52 4.38
N GLY A 183 11.84 -13.65 3.83
CA GLY A 183 11.58 -13.75 2.40
C GLY A 183 11.71 -12.42 1.65
N VAL A 184 11.41 -11.29 2.29
CA VAL A 184 11.61 -9.95 1.70
C VAL A 184 13.10 -9.57 1.78
N GLU A 185 13.75 -9.38 0.63
CA GLU A 185 15.20 -9.13 0.54
C GLU A 185 15.60 -7.70 0.92
N TYR A 186 14.71 -6.73 0.75
CA TYR A 186 14.95 -5.34 1.13
C TYR A 186 15.30 -5.22 2.62
N LYS A 187 16.44 -4.58 2.95
CA LYS A 187 17.01 -4.65 4.31
C LYS A 187 16.38 -3.65 5.28
N ASN A 188 16.01 -2.45 4.78
CA ASN A 188 15.39 -1.41 5.61
C ASN A 188 13.88 -1.66 5.69
N LYS A 189 13.48 -2.69 6.45
CA LYS A 189 12.09 -3.09 6.61
C LYS A 189 11.70 -3.34 8.06
N GLY A 190 10.41 -3.27 8.33
CA GLY A 190 9.82 -3.55 9.62
C GLY A 190 8.36 -4.00 9.51
N ILE A 191 7.72 -4.21 10.64
CA ILE A 191 6.30 -4.54 10.73
C ILE A 191 5.57 -3.34 11.32
N MET A 192 4.40 -3.04 10.78
CA MET A 192 3.43 -2.08 11.30
C MET A 192 2.20 -2.84 11.82
N LEU A 193 1.70 -2.43 12.98
CA LEU A 193 0.53 -3.02 13.65
C LEU A 193 -0.62 -2.02 13.68
#